data_d6b56cbec777a92b6720c646bab44fc4
#
_entry.id   d6b56cbec777a92b6720c646bab44fc4
#
_cell.length_a   1.000
_cell.length_b   1.000
_cell.length_c   1.000
_cell.angle_alpha   90.00
_cell.angle_beta   90.00
_cell.angle_gamma   90.00
#
_symmetry.space_group_name_H-M   'P 1'
#
loop_
_entity.id
_entity.type
_entity.pdbx_description
1 polymer ?
#
loop_
_entity_poly.entity_id
_entity_poly.type
_entity_poly.pdbx_seq_one_letter_code
_entity_poly.pdbx_strand_id
1 'polypeptide(L)'
;MRIILTALLLSAFAQPLLAQGAPPQVAADQPYTMEYYYKVQWGHQQEFLQLFLKNHYPLLKKGLESGRMISVKIETPANHMTEDARWDYRVTVKFKNSTVATSANPQEESWIGQLWSDAETYKREEQRRFELLLAHWDLPVTDITPSKK
;
A
#
# COMPACT_ATOMS: atom_id res chain seq x y z
N MET A 1 23.37 2.40 -75.37
CA MET A 1 22.33 2.22 -74.33
C MET A 1 23.02 2.28 -72.98
N ARG A 2 22.95 3.44 -72.28
CA ARG A 2 23.66 3.69 -71.00
C ARG A 2 22.64 3.47 -69.87
N ILE A 3 22.89 2.49 -69.03
CA ILE A 3 22.06 2.21 -67.85
C ILE A 3 22.66 3.03 -66.68
N ILE A 4 21.87 3.99 -66.18
CA ILE A 4 22.22 4.76 -64.97
C ILE A 4 21.66 4.00 -63.77
N LEU A 5 22.53 3.52 -62.89
CA LEU A 5 22.18 2.86 -61.65
C LEU A 5 22.09 3.92 -60.53
N THR A 6 20.90 4.23 -60.11
CA THR A 6 20.65 5.19 -58.99
C THR A 6 20.75 4.42 -57.67
N ALA A 7 21.78 4.68 -56.90
CA ALA A 7 21.91 4.13 -55.56
C ALA A 7 21.08 4.95 -54.53
N LEU A 8 20.08 4.32 -53.93
CA LEU A 8 19.25 4.92 -52.88
C LEU A 8 19.96 4.73 -51.52
N LEU A 9 20.50 5.81 -50.97
CA LEU A 9 21.07 5.81 -49.58
C LEU A 9 19.93 5.87 -48.59
N LEU A 10 19.67 4.76 -47.86
CA LEU A 10 18.80 4.73 -46.67
C LEU A 10 19.61 5.22 -45.47
N SER A 11 19.38 6.45 -45.03
CA SER A 11 19.88 6.98 -43.76
C SER A 11 19.00 6.50 -42.63
N ALA A 12 19.48 5.54 -41.83
CA ALA A 12 18.85 5.10 -40.59
C ALA A 12 19.04 6.15 -39.51
N PHE A 13 17.97 6.88 -39.16
CA PHE A 13 17.94 7.74 -37.99
C PHE A 13 17.85 6.87 -36.74
N ALA A 14 18.97 6.67 -36.02
CA ALA A 14 18.96 6.11 -34.68
C ALA A 14 18.42 7.17 -33.71
N GLN A 15 17.20 6.96 -33.24
CA GLN A 15 16.64 7.80 -32.15
C GLN A 15 17.30 7.40 -30.83
N PRO A 16 17.77 8.36 -30.02
CA PRO A 16 18.27 8.04 -28.69
C PRO A 16 17.11 7.54 -27.83
N LEU A 17 17.20 6.29 -27.35
CA LEU A 17 16.32 5.77 -26.33
C LEU A 17 16.57 6.59 -25.05
N LEU A 18 15.63 7.49 -24.71
CA LEU A 18 15.64 8.15 -23.41
C LEU A 18 15.48 7.06 -22.35
N ALA A 19 16.58 6.74 -21.68
CA ALA A 19 16.55 5.85 -20.52
C ALA A 19 15.59 6.45 -19.49
N GLN A 20 14.40 5.85 -19.33
CA GLN A 20 13.54 6.14 -18.20
C GLN A 20 14.34 5.78 -16.97
N GLY A 21 14.70 6.79 -16.17
CA GLY A 21 15.41 6.58 -14.92
C GLY A 21 14.65 5.57 -14.07
N ALA A 22 15.34 4.55 -13.57
CA ALA A 22 14.76 3.62 -12.62
C ALA A 22 14.10 4.41 -11.47
N PRO A 23 12.91 3.99 -10.97
CA PRO A 23 12.31 4.65 -9.82
C PRO A 23 13.32 4.71 -8.67
N PRO A 24 13.33 5.77 -7.85
CA PRO A 24 14.29 5.94 -6.77
C PRO A 24 14.22 4.72 -5.85
N GLN A 25 15.30 3.96 -5.77
CA GLN A 25 15.43 2.81 -4.90
C GLN A 25 15.57 3.34 -3.47
N VAL A 26 14.54 3.19 -2.65
CA VAL A 26 14.59 3.57 -1.23
C VAL A 26 15.66 2.74 -0.55
N ALA A 27 16.64 3.38 0.08
CA ALA A 27 17.70 2.68 0.81
C ALA A 27 17.07 1.77 1.87
N ALA A 28 17.57 0.52 1.99
CA ALA A 28 16.99 -0.52 2.85
C ALA A 28 16.82 -0.12 4.33
N ASP A 29 17.58 0.89 4.78
CA ASP A 29 17.56 1.38 6.16
C ASP A 29 16.71 2.64 6.38
N GLN A 30 16.04 3.14 5.34
CA GLN A 30 15.19 4.33 5.47
C GLN A 30 13.74 3.95 5.80
N PRO A 31 13.05 4.78 6.60
CA PRO A 31 11.63 4.59 6.85
C PRO A 31 10.83 4.45 5.56
N TYR A 32 9.86 3.53 5.57
CA TYR A 32 9.05 3.21 4.41
C TYR A 32 7.57 3.38 4.74
N THR A 33 6.86 4.15 3.93
CA THR A 33 5.45 4.47 4.18
C THR A 33 4.57 3.72 3.20
N MET A 34 3.54 3.07 3.74
CA MET A 34 2.46 2.43 2.98
C MET A 34 1.13 3.09 3.34
N GLU A 35 0.28 3.28 2.36
CA GLU A 35 -1.11 3.67 2.54
C GLU A 35 -2.01 2.53 2.09
N TYR A 36 -2.92 2.13 2.97
CA TYR A 36 -3.91 1.07 2.78
C TYR A 36 -5.28 1.70 2.67
N TYR A 37 -5.94 1.52 1.52
CA TYR A 37 -7.24 2.11 1.24
C TYR A 37 -8.32 1.05 1.25
N TYR A 38 -9.45 1.37 1.86
CA TYR A 38 -10.60 0.48 2.00
C TYR A 38 -11.84 1.17 1.44
N LYS A 39 -12.44 0.57 0.41
CA LYS A 39 -13.76 0.93 -0.12
C LYS A 39 -14.76 -0.10 0.36
N VAL A 40 -15.69 0.33 1.21
CA VAL A 40 -16.64 -0.56 1.89
C VAL A 40 -18.00 -0.51 1.19
N GLN A 41 -18.76 -1.58 1.24
CA GLN A 41 -20.15 -1.64 0.77
C GLN A 41 -20.99 -0.57 1.48
N TRP A 42 -21.89 0.08 0.73
CA TRP A 42 -22.78 1.09 1.29
C TRP A 42 -23.61 0.54 2.44
N GLY A 43 -23.68 1.31 3.51
CA GLY A 43 -24.39 0.94 4.74
C GLY A 43 -23.58 0.07 5.72
N HIS A 44 -22.39 -0.41 5.33
CA HIS A 44 -21.55 -1.30 6.15
C HIS A 44 -20.27 -0.64 6.70
N GLN A 45 -20.09 0.66 6.48
CA GLN A 45 -18.88 1.36 6.91
C GLN A 45 -18.61 1.22 8.40
N GLN A 46 -19.68 1.38 9.21
CA GLN A 46 -19.56 1.28 10.67
C GLN A 46 -19.24 -0.16 11.13
N GLU A 47 -19.84 -1.16 10.52
CA GLU A 47 -19.56 -2.58 10.80
C GLU A 47 -18.08 -2.89 10.49
N PHE A 48 -17.61 -2.47 9.31
CA PHE A 48 -16.21 -2.63 8.91
C PHE A 48 -15.26 -1.99 9.93
N LEU A 49 -15.51 -0.73 10.31
CA LEU A 49 -14.67 -0.02 11.27
C LEU A 49 -14.61 -0.72 12.62
N GLN A 50 -15.76 -1.20 13.13
CA GLN A 50 -15.82 -1.94 14.39
C GLN A 50 -14.98 -3.21 14.34
N LEU A 51 -15.09 -4.00 13.28
CA LEU A 51 -14.29 -5.21 13.08
C LEU A 51 -12.80 -4.88 12.92
N PHE A 52 -12.47 -3.84 12.17
CA PHE A 52 -11.10 -3.36 12.00
C PHE A 52 -10.47 -2.97 13.36
N LEU A 53 -11.17 -2.16 14.14
CA LEU A 53 -10.68 -1.70 15.45
C LEU A 53 -10.60 -2.83 16.47
N LYS A 54 -11.49 -3.82 16.39
CA LYS A 54 -11.50 -4.99 17.27
C LYS A 54 -10.39 -5.98 16.93
N ASN A 55 -10.19 -6.31 15.66
CA ASN A 55 -9.39 -7.46 15.24
C ASN A 55 -8.09 -7.07 14.53
N HIS A 56 -8.08 -6.00 13.72
CA HIS A 56 -6.89 -5.63 12.96
C HIS A 56 -6.01 -4.60 13.66
N TYR A 57 -6.62 -3.57 14.24
CA TYR A 57 -5.87 -2.50 14.92
C TYR A 57 -4.99 -2.98 16.09
N PRO A 58 -5.37 -4.00 16.90
CA PRO A 58 -4.48 -4.53 17.94
C PRO A 58 -3.18 -5.12 17.37
N LEU A 59 -3.20 -5.70 16.16
CA LEU A 59 -1.99 -6.18 15.49
C LEU A 59 -1.09 -5.01 15.06
N LEU A 60 -1.67 -3.92 14.57
CA LEU A 60 -0.91 -2.69 14.26
C LEU A 60 -0.26 -2.11 15.53
N LYS A 61 -0.94 -2.13 16.67
CA LYS A 61 -0.37 -1.73 17.96
C LYS A 61 0.82 -2.62 18.35
N LYS A 62 0.72 -3.93 18.18
CA LYS A 62 1.85 -4.85 18.37
C LYS A 62 3.03 -4.52 17.43
N GLY A 63 2.73 -4.14 16.20
CA GLY A 63 3.73 -3.65 15.24
C GLY A 63 4.47 -2.40 15.72
N LEU A 64 3.77 -1.45 16.35
CA LEU A 64 4.36 -0.27 16.99
C LEU A 64 5.22 -0.66 18.22
N GLU A 65 4.67 -1.46 19.12
CA GLU A 65 5.36 -1.93 20.34
C GLU A 65 6.65 -2.69 20.03
N SER A 66 6.66 -3.47 18.94
CA SER A 66 7.85 -4.24 18.51
C SER A 66 8.90 -3.41 17.76
N GLY A 67 8.60 -2.13 17.44
CA GLY A 67 9.47 -1.26 16.65
C GLY A 67 9.50 -1.61 15.15
N ARG A 68 8.63 -2.50 14.66
CA ARG A 68 8.46 -2.77 13.22
C ARG A 68 7.83 -1.57 12.52
N MET A 69 6.92 -0.88 13.21
CA MET A 69 6.24 0.33 12.75
C MET A 69 6.66 1.52 13.60
N ILE A 70 6.81 2.66 12.94
CA ILE A 70 7.15 3.95 13.57
C ILE A 70 5.87 4.70 13.92
N SER A 71 4.87 4.66 13.03
CA SER A 71 3.58 5.29 13.24
C SER A 71 2.48 4.59 12.45
N VAL A 72 1.26 4.69 12.97
CA VAL A 72 0.01 4.26 12.32
C VAL A 72 -0.98 5.41 12.44
N LYS A 73 -1.64 5.76 11.34
CA LYS A 73 -2.69 6.77 11.27
C LYS A 73 -3.89 6.18 10.54
N ILE A 74 -5.08 6.33 11.09
CA ILE A 74 -6.35 5.89 10.49
C ILE A 74 -7.18 7.14 10.20
N GLU A 75 -7.70 7.24 8.99
CA GLU A 75 -8.43 8.41 8.52
C GLU A 75 -9.68 7.99 7.75
N THR A 76 -10.67 8.87 7.75
CA THR A 76 -11.85 8.81 6.90
C THR A 76 -12.06 10.17 6.23
N PRO A 77 -12.59 10.26 5.00
CA PRO A 77 -12.91 11.53 4.37
C PRO A 77 -13.92 12.32 5.19
N ALA A 78 -13.70 13.63 5.33
CA ALA A 78 -14.65 14.52 5.99
C ALA A 78 -15.88 14.85 5.11
N ASN A 79 -15.75 14.67 3.79
CA ASN A 79 -16.81 14.98 2.81
C ASN A 79 -17.05 13.80 1.87
N HIS A 80 -18.19 13.82 1.18
CA HIS A 80 -18.53 12.83 0.18
C HIS A 80 -17.58 12.91 -1.03
N MET A 81 -17.25 11.75 -1.58
CA MET A 81 -16.48 11.58 -2.80
C MET A 81 -17.37 10.95 -3.87
N THR A 82 -16.96 11.08 -5.14
CA THR A 82 -17.61 10.35 -6.24
C THR A 82 -17.39 8.86 -6.09
N GLU A 83 -18.34 8.03 -6.56
CA GLU A 83 -18.28 6.58 -6.33
C GLU A 83 -17.02 5.91 -6.92
N ASP A 84 -16.57 6.39 -8.06
CA ASP A 84 -15.35 5.91 -8.75
C ASP A 84 -14.05 6.25 -7.99
N ALA A 85 -14.02 7.40 -7.30
CA ALA A 85 -12.86 7.86 -6.53
C ALA A 85 -12.97 7.58 -5.02
N ARG A 86 -14.11 7.05 -4.55
CA ARG A 86 -14.40 6.88 -3.13
C ARG A 86 -13.50 5.83 -2.47
N TRP A 87 -13.00 6.21 -1.32
CA TRP A 87 -12.53 5.32 -0.26
C TRP A 87 -13.20 5.72 1.06
N ASP A 88 -13.40 4.78 1.96
CA ASP A 88 -14.07 5.03 3.23
C ASP A 88 -13.08 5.16 4.38
N TYR A 89 -12.01 4.36 4.34
CA TYR A 89 -10.94 4.41 5.33
C TYR A 89 -9.57 4.34 4.64
N ARG A 90 -8.62 5.07 5.22
CA ARG A 90 -7.21 4.99 4.86
C ARG A 90 -6.40 4.73 6.12
N VAL A 91 -5.47 3.80 6.04
CA VAL A 91 -4.50 3.54 7.10
C VAL A 91 -3.12 3.85 6.54
N THR A 92 -2.45 4.83 7.11
CA THR A 92 -1.06 5.16 6.77
C THR A 92 -0.15 4.53 7.81
N VAL A 93 0.73 3.63 7.38
CA VAL A 93 1.73 2.98 8.23
C VAL A 93 3.11 3.40 7.80
N LYS A 94 3.89 3.94 8.72
CA LYS A 94 5.31 4.19 8.53
C LYS A 94 6.10 3.05 9.17
N PHE A 95 6.69 2.22 8.34
CA PHE A 95 7.54 1.10 8.76
C PHE A 95 8.97 1.56 9.02
N LYS A 96 9.69 0.76 9.81
CA LYS A 96 11.12 0.97 10.07
C LYS A 96 11.94 1.06 8.77
N ASN A 97 11.62 0.19 7.80
CA ASN A 97 12.24 0.17 6.47
C ASN A 97 11.38 -0.64 5.48
N SER A 98 11.78 -0.66 4.22
CA SER A 98 11.08 -1.38 3.15
C SER A 98 11.06 -2.89 3.36
N THR A 99 12.15 -3.50 3.84
CA THR A 99 12.22 -4.93 4.12
C THR A 99 11.16 -5.35 5.14
N VAL A 100 11.01 -4.58 6.23
CA VAL A 100 10.00 -4.84 7.25
C VAL A 100 8.58 -4.67 6.70
N ALA A 101 8.36 -3.68 5.81
CA ALA A 101 7.05 -3.42 5.21
C ALA A 101 6.59 -4.52 4.26
N THR A 102 7.52 -5.12 3.50
CA THR A 102 7.20 -6.07 2.42
C THR A 102 7.40 -7.54 2.79
N SER A 103 7.95 -7.81 3.98
CA SER A 103 8.12 -9.18 4.47
C SER A 103 7.00 -9.59 5.41
N ALA A 104 6.63 -10.87 5.38
CA ALA A 104 5.74 -11.45 6.38
C ALA A 104 6.26 -11.18 7.79
N ASN A 105 5.33 -10.92 8.71
CA ASN A 105 5.69 -10.72 10.11
C ASN A 105 5.82 -12.09 10.81
N PRO A 106 7.02 -12.52 11.23
CA PRO A 106 7.21 -13.84 11.84
C PRO A 106 6.55 -13.98 13.23
N GLN A 107 6.13 -12.87 13.84
CA GLN A 107 5.51 -12.85 15.15
C GLN A 107 3.97 -12.78 15.10
N GLU A 108 3.38 -12.61 13.92
CA GLU A 108 1.96 -12.31 13.78
C GLU A 108 1.06 -13.42 14.34
N GLU A 109 1.36 -14.67 14.04
CA GLU A 109 0.60 -15.81 14.56
C GLU A 109 0.66 -15.88 16.09
N SER A 110 1.84 -15.63 16.67
CA SER A 110 2.01 -15.55 18.13
C SER A 110 1.20 -14.40 18.74
N TRP A 111 1.16 -13.24 18.07
CA TRP A 111 0.36 -12.11 18.54
C TRP A 111 -1.14 -12.41 18.48
N ILE A 112 -1.61 -13.06 17.40
CA ILE A 112 -3.00 -13.48 17.27
C ILE A 112 -3.37 -14.41 18.44
N GLY A 113 -2.57 -15.42 18.74
CA GLY A 113 -2.81 -16.34 19.85
C GLY A 113 -2.78 -15.67 21.24
N GLN A 114 -2.03 -14.57 21.41
CA GLN A 114 -2.01 -13.81 22.66
C GLN A 114 -3.23 -12.87 22.81
N LEU A 115 -3.70 -12.29 21.69
CA LEU A 115 -4.77 -11.29 21.68
C LEU A 115 -6.16 -11.91 21.71
N TRP A 116 -6.34 -13.08 21.10
CA TRP A 116 -7.65 -13.74 20.99
C TRP A 116 -7.58 -15.20 21.44
N SER A 117 -8.26 -15.51 22.55
CA SER A 117 -8.39 -16.89 23.04
C SER A 117 -9.33 -17.74 22.18
N ASP A 118 -10.29 -17.11 21.48
CA ASP A 118 -11.19 -17.75 20.52
C ASP A 118 -10.75 -17.45 19.08
N ALA A 119 -9.84 -18.30 18.59
CA ALA A 119 -9.29 -18.18 17.25
C ALA A 119 -10.34 -18.33 16.15
N GLU A 120 -11.40 -19.12 16.36
CA GLU A 120 -12.44 -19.33 15.37
C GLU A 120 -13.36 -18.10 15.23
N THR A 121 -13.67 -17.44 16.34
CA THR A 121 -14.39 -16.16 16.28
C THR A 121 -13.54 -15.09 15.60
N TYR A 122 -12.26 -14.98 15.95
CA TYR A 122 -11.33 -14.04 15.29
C TYR A 122 -11.31 -14.26 13.77
N LYS A 123 -11.16 -15.50 13.29
CA LYS A 123 -11.13 -15.82 11.86
C LYS A 123 -12.43 -15.48 11.15
N ARG A 124 -13.59 -15.79 11.76
CA ARG A 124 -14.90 -15.44 11.18
C ARG A 124 -15.08 -13.92 11.05
N GLU A 125 -14.67 -13.17 12.06
CA GLU A 125 -14.79 -11.71 12.06
C GLU A 125 -13.83 -11.06 11.05
N GLU A 126 -12.61 -11.56 10.91
CA GLU A 126 -11.68 -11.11 9.86
C GLU A 126 -12.21 -11.46 8.45
N GLN A 127 -12.74 -12.67 8.27
CA GLN A 127 -13.43 -13.05 7.02
C GLN A 127 -14.58 -12.08 6.73
N ARG A 128 -15.44 -11.82 7.72
CA ARG A 128 -16.56 -10.87 7.60
C ARG A 128 -16.07 -9.47 7.21
N ARG A 129 -15.01 -8.98 7.82
CA ARG A 129 -14.41 -7.68 7.51
C ARG A 129 -14.00 -7.57 6.05
N PHE A 130 -13.39 -8.62 5.48
CA PHE A 130 -13.04 -8.66 4.06
C PHE A 130 -14.27 -8.76 3.14
N GLU A 131 -15.30 -9.48 3.52
CA GLU A 131 -16.57 -9.58 2.76
C GLU A 131 -17.27 -8.23 2.61
N LEU A 132 -17.05 -7.29 3.52
CA LEU A 132 -17.63 -5.95 3.45
C LEU A 132 -16.93 -5.02 2.44
N LEU A 133 -15.80 -5.44 1.87
CA LEU A 133 -15.04 -4.61 0.95
C LEU A 133 -15.58 -4.71 -0.48
N LEU A 134 -15.69 -3.57 -1.14
CA LEU A 134 -15.83 -3.46 -2.60
C LEU A 134 -14.46 -3.41 -3.29
N ALA A 135 -13.48 -2.78 -2.63
CA ALA A 135 -12.11 -2.70 -3.10
C ALA A 135 -11.15 -2.45 -1.93
N HIS A 136 -9.92 -2.93 -2.09
CA HIS A 136 -8.81 -2.67 -1.19
C HIS A 136 -7.54 -2.56 -2.03
N TRP A 137 -6.70 -1.56 -1.74
CA TRP A 137 -5.43 -1.41 -2.43
C TRP A 137 -4.39 -0.78 -1.51
N ASP A 138 -3.14 -1.13 -1.76
CA ASP A 138 -1.98 -0.75 -0.97
C ASP A 138 -1.02 0.04 -1.85
N LEU A 139 -0.61 1.21 -1.39
CA LEU A 139 0.29 2.08 -2.14
C LEU A 139 1.53 2.43 -1.30
N PRO A 140 2.73 2.16 -1.82
CA PRO A 140 3.93 2.78 -1.27
C PRO A 140 3.92 4.27 -1.62
N VAL A 141 4.24 5.12 -0.64
CA VAL A 141 4.34 6.56 -0.83
C VAL A 141 5.72 7.07 -0.45
N THR A 142 6.23 8.02 -1.24
CA THR A 142 7.53 8.66 -1.01
C THR A 142 7.31 10.14 -0.72
N ASP A 143 7.95 10.64 0.33
CA ASP A 143 7.97 12.06 0.63
C ASP A 143 8.93 12.77 -0.34
N ILE A 144 8.39 13.71 -1.13
CA ILE A 144 9.12 14.54 -2.09
C ILE A 144 9.25 15.99 -1.61
N THR A 145 8.94 16.26 -0.32
CA THR A 145 9.06 17.61 0.24
C THR A 145 10.53 18.05 0.20
N PRO A 146 10.87 19.19 -0.41
CA PRO A 146 12.23 19.68 -0.42
C PRO A 146 12.75 19.90 1.00
N SER A 147 13.93 19.37 1.31
CA SER A 147 14.56 19.64 2.60
C SER A 147 14.81 21.16 2.74
N LYS A 148 14.41 21.74 3.87
CA LYS A 148 14.81 23.12 4.18
C LYS A 148 16.34 23.19 4.19
N LYS A 149 16.89 24.00 3.28
CA LYS A 149 18.31 24.33 3.29
C LYS A 149 18.64 25.19 4.50
#